data_ea646fa30e0b2841d4953f6dbbbf5550
#
_entry.id   ea646fa30e0b2841d4953f6dbbbf5550
#
_cell.length_a   1.000
_cell.length_b   1.000
_cell.length_c   1.000
_cell.angle_alpha   90.00
_cell.angle_beta   90.00
_cell.angle_gamma   90.00
#
_symmetry.space_group_name_H-M   'P 1'
#
loop_
_entity.id
_entity.type
_entity.pdbx_description
1 polymer ?
#
loop_
_entity_poly.entity_id
_entity_poly.type
_entity_poly.pdbx_seq_one_letter_code
_entity_poly.pdbx_strand_id
1 'polypeptide(L)'
;MEVTVYSFFFVICCFRTDNNISFVINIGICIYFGSLVRIEVIPQAVYLNPFNNIRIRSSILRISTFLLYVCNMKTNDDEKYMRLAIAEAQLAANEDEVPVGAVVICKDRVIGRAHNMTEALNDVTAHAEMQAITAAANYLGGKYLTECTIYVTVEPCYMCAGAIGWSQMGRLVYGAGDPKRGYTKLTPSPLHPKTQVTARILEEECAEIMKNFFISKR
;
A
#
# COMPACT_ATOMS: atom_id res chain seq x y z
N MET A 1 27.07 -7.24 -2.12
CA MET A 1 27.05 -5.85 -2.58
C MET A 1 25.57 -5.44 -2.54
N GLU A 2 25.15 -4.86 -1.43
CA GLU A 2 23.77 -4.41 -1.23
C GLU A 2 23.62 -3.01 -1.84
N VAL A 3 22.71 -2.88 -2.79
CA VAL A 3 22.38 -1.61 -3.43
C VAL A 3 21.24 -0.97 -2.64
N THR A 4 21.52 0.16 -2.06
CA THR A 4 20.61 0.84 -1.14
C THR A 4 19.86 1.98 -1.84
N VAL A 5 18.65 2.17 -1.43
CA VAL A 5 17.53 3.02 -1.84
C VAL A 5 17.90 4.47 -2.16
N TYR A 6 17.36 4.97 -3.28
CA TYR A 6 17.42 6.36 -3.70
C TYR A 6 16.16 7.13 -3.29
N SER A 7 16.33 8.25 -2.60
CA SER A 7 15.23 9.23 -2.42
C SER A 7 15.47 10.42 -3.34
N PHE A 8 14.48 10.75 -4.16
CA PHE A 8 14.54 11.92 -5.04
C PHE A 8 13.71 13.05 -4.47
N PHE A 9 14.29 14.23 -4.38
CA PHE A 9 13.56 15.45 -4.07
C PHE A 9 13.54 16.35 -5.30
N PHE A 10 12.36 16.78 -5.71
CA PHE A 10 12.19 17.81 -6.74
C PHE A 10 11.92 19.13 -6.06
N VAL A 11 12.76 20.10 -6.32
CA VAL A 11 12.48 21.50 -5.96
C VAL A 11 12.34 22.29 -7.27
N ILE A 12 11.13 22.75 -7.53
CA ILE A 12 10.86 23.62 -8.68
C ILE A 12 10.86 25.05 -8.16
N CYS A 13 11.87 25.82 -8.52
CA CYS A 13 11.92 27.26 -8.25
C CYS A 13 11.51 28.00 -9.51
N CYS A 14 10.48 28.84 -9.43
CA CYS A 14 10.03 29.72 -10.50
C CYS A 14 10.55 31.14 -10.23
N PHE A 15 11.37 31.67 -11.10
CA PHE A 15 11.83 33.06 -11.04
C PHE A 15 11.23 33.86 -12.21
N ARG A 16 10.61 35.01 -11.91
CA ARG A 16 10.09 35.93 -12.89
C ARG A 16 11.05 37.11 -13.00
N THR A 17 11.64 37.31 -14.15
CA THR A 17 12.33 38.56 -14.55
C THR A 17 11.49 39.28 -15.60
N ASP A 18 11.67 40.57 -15.71
CA ASP A 18 10.75 41.49 -16.38
C ASP A 18 10.29 41.16 -17.82
N ASN A 19 10.80 40.11 -18.47
CA ASN A 19 10.28 39.63 -19.76
C ASN A 19 10.48 38.12 -20.02
N ASN A 20 10.91 37.31 -19.02
CA ASN A 20 11.09 35.89 -19.20
C ASN A 20 10.69 35.10 -17.93
N ILE A 21 10.03 33.97 -18.12
CA ILE A 21 9.78 33.00 -17.06
C ILE A 21 10.83 31.92 -17.19
N SER A 22 11.73 31.83 -16.21
CA SER A 22 12.74 30.78 -16.14
C SER A 22 12.35 29.77 -15.06
N PHE A 23 12.29 28.51 -15.42
CA PHE A 23 12.11 27.42 -14.48
C PHE A 23 13.46 26.76 -14.23
N VAL A 24 13.90 26.74 -12.98
CA VAL A 24 15.06 25.97 -12.57
C VAL A 24 14.56 24.71 -11.86
N ILE A 25 14.79 23.56 -12.47
CA ILE A 25 14.46 22.26 -11.87
C ILE A 25 15.76 21.75 -11.25
N ASN A 26 15.81 21.76 -9.91
CA ASN A 26 16.90 21.11 -9.18
C ASN A 26 16.51 19.65 -8.90
N ILE A 27 17.25 18.73 -9.48
CA ILE A 27 17.11 17.29 -9.23
C ILE A 27 18.21 16.90 -8.26
N GLY A 28 17.85 16.66 -7.02
CA GLY A 28 18.75 16.10 -6.00
C GLY A 28 18.70 14.57 -6.06
N ILE A 29 19.82 13.93 -6.37
CA ILE A 29 19.99 12.48 -6.27
C ILE A 29 20.70 12.19 -4.96
N CYS A 30 20.02 11.50 -4.04
CA CYS A 30 20.63 11.04 -2.79
C CYS A 30 21.09 9.59 -2.97
N ILE A 31 22.40 9.38 -3.02
CA ILE A 31 23.00 8.04 -3.15
C ILE A 31 23.49 7.60 -1.77
N TYR A 32 22.90 6.52 -1.23
CA TYR A 32 23.36 5.92 0.01
C TYR A 32 24.42 4.84 -0.29
N PHE A 33 25.66 5.09 0.13
CA PHE A 33 26.70 4.08 0.22
C PHE A 33 27.06 3.88 1.70
N GLY A 34 26.58 2.81 2.30
CA GLY A 34 26.87 2.54 3.72
C GLY A 34 26.47 3.69 4.65
N SER A 35 27.40 4.21 5.45
CA SER A 35 27.17 5.30 6.40
C SER A 35 27.39 6.72 5.83
N LEU A 36 27.67 6.87 4.55
CA LEU A 36 27.95 8.16 3.90
C LEU A 36 26.81 8.55 2.96
N VAL A 37 26.19 9.70 3.22
CA VAL A 37 25.19 10.33 2.33
C VAL A 37 25.92 11.34 1.45
N ARG A 38 25.96 11.12 0.13
CA ARG A 38 26.45 12.11 -0.81
C ARG A 38 25.27 12.66 -1.61
N ILE A 39 25.03 13.95 -1.49
CA ILE A 39 23.99 14.66 -2.26
C ILE A 39 24.70 15.33 -3.44
N GLU A 40 24.43 14.86 -4.65
CA GLU A 40 24.84 15.56 -5.87
C GLU A 40 23.64 16.33 -6.43
N VAL A 41 23.75 17.63 -6.44
CA VAL A 41 22.77 18.53 -7.07
C VAL A 41 23.28 18.83 -8.47
N ILE A 42 22.56 18.36 -9.48
CA ILE A 42 22.84 18.71 -10.87
C ILE A 42 21.90 19.84 -11.27
N PRO A 43 22.39 21.10 -11.34
CA PRO A 43 21.57 22.21 -11.82
C PRO A 43 21.42 22.10 -13.32
N GLN A 44 20.20 21.91 -13.81
CA GLN A 44 19.87 22.06 -15.23
C GLN A 44 18.95 23.25 -15.41
N ALA A 45 19.47 24.32 -16.00
CA ALA A 45 18.66 25.46 -16.42
C ALA A 45 17.96 25.14 -17.75
N VAL A 46 16.64 25.14 -17.74
CA VAL A 46 15.84 25.04 -18.95
C VAL A 46 15.39 26.44 -19.33
N TYR A 47 15.97 26.99 -20.38
CA TYR A 47 15.54 28.26 -20.94
C TYR A 47 14.38 28.00 -21.92
N LEU A 48 13.22 28.59 -21.63
CA LEU A 48 12.09 28.61 -22.57
C LEU A 48 12.17 29.86 -23.44
N ASN A 49 12.46 29.68 -24.71
CA ASN A 49 12.35 30.74 -25.69
C ASN A 49 10.93 30.74 -26.27
N PRO A 50 10.18 31.84 -26.28
CA PRO A 50 8.76 31.88 -26.65
C PRO A 50 8.45 31.54 -28.13
N PHE A 51 9.47 31.30 -28.95
CA PHE A 51 9.27 31.11 -30.41
C PHE A 51 9.76 29.78 -31.00
N ASN A 52 10.22 28.81 -30.20
CA ASN A 52 10.65 27.53 -30.76
C ASN A 52 10.25 26.33 -29.91
N ASN A 53 9.78 25.32 -30.61
CA ASN A 53 9.40 23.98 -30.16
C ASN A 53 10.21 23.46 -28.98
N ILE A 54 9.49 22.98 -27.96
CA ILE A 54 10.04 22.31 -26.77
C ILE A 54 10.84 21.07 -27.21
N ARG A 55 12.16 21.21 -27.29
CA ARG A 55 13.06 20.06 -27.49
C ARG A 55 13.34 19.46 -26.12
N ILE A 56 12.48 18.55 -25.65
CA ILE A 56 12.74 17.76 -24.46
C ILE A 56 13.91 16.84 -24.78
N ARG A 57 15.07 17.04 -24.12
CA ARG A 57 16.20 16.14 -24.28
C ARG A 57 15.82 14.73 -23.79
N SER A 58 16.28 13.71 -24.49
CA SER A 58 16.02 12.28 -24.23
C SER A 58 16.30 11.80 -22.79
N SER A 59 17.06 12.57 -22.00
CA SER A 59 17.33 12.32 -20.59
C SER A 59 16.10 12.51 -19.70
N ILE A 60 15.19 13.46 -19.98
CA ILE A 60 13.97 13.66 -19.19
C ILE A 60 12.97 12.52 -19.43
N LEU A 61 12.90 12.03 -20.67
CA LEU A 61 12.07 10.88 -21.02
C LEU A 61 12.52 9.60 -20.27
N ARG A 62 13.85 9.42 -20.12
CA ARG A 62 14.41 8.28 -19.37
C ARG A 62 14.16 8.35 -17.86
N ILE A 63 14.13 9.56 -17.29
CA ILE A 63 13.81 9.77 -15.87
C ILE A 63 12.32 9.51 -15.63
N SER A 64 11.44 9.97 -16.53
CA SER A 64 10.00 9.71 -16.45
C SER A 64 9.68 8.21 -16.56
N THR A 65 10.32 7.49 -17.48
CA THR A 65 10.16 6.02 -17.61
C THR A 65 10.74 5.27 -16.42
N PHE A 66 11.85 5.74 -15.83
CA PHE A 66 12.40 5.14 -14.62
C PHE A 66 11.53 5.38 -13.39
N LEU A 67 10.95 6.58 -13.23
CA LEU A 67 9.98 6.89 -12.17
C LEU A 67 8.69 6.07 -12.30
N LEU A 68 8.19 5.89 -13.52
CA LEU A 68 7.06 5.00 -13.80
C LEU A 68 7.41 3.53 -13.50
N TYR A 69 8.63 3.10 -13.81
CA TYR A 69 9.10 1.76 -13.49
C TYR A 69 9.22 1.52 -11.98
N VAL A 70 9.79 2.47 -11.22
CA VAL A 70 9.90 2.39 -9.75
C VAL A 70 8.53 2.47 -9.09
N CYS A 71 7.61 3.29 -9.63
CA CYS A 71 6.23 3.35 -9.16
C CYS A 71 5.49 2.02 -9.43
N ASN A 72 5.68 1.42 -10.60
CA ASN A 72 5.15 0.09 -10.94
C ASN A 72 5.76 -1.03 -10.08
N MET A 73 7.02 -0.92 -9.64
CA MET A 73 7.60 -1.91 -8.73
C MET A 73 6.91 -1.92 -7.37
N LYS A 74 6.51 -0.75 -6.83
CA LYS A 74 5.74 -0.68 -5.57
C LYS A 74 4.33 -1.26 -5.70
N THR A 75 3.68 -1.05 -6.84
CA THR A 75 2.37 -1.67 -7.11
C THR A 75 2.46 -3.18 -7.24
N ASN A 76 3.58 -3.70 -7.74
CA ASN A 76 3.81 -5.15 -7.85
C ASN A 76 3.94 -5.85 -6.49
N ASP A 77 4.51 -5.18 -5.47
CA ASP A 77 4.60 -5.76 -4.12
C ASP A 77 3.22 -5.80 -3.42
N ASP A 78 2.38 -4.79 -3.56
CA ASP A 78 1.02 -4.79 -3.01
C ASP A 78 0.16 -5.87 -3.67
N GLU A 79 0.23 -6.02 -4.98
CA GLU A 79 -0.46 -7.11 -5.68
C GLU A 79 0.03 -8.50 -5.23
N LYS A 80 1.34 -8.67 -5.10
CA LYS A 80 1.94 -9.92 -4.62
C LYS A 80 1.37 -10.34 -3.27
N TYR A 81 1.32 -9.41 -2.31
CA TYR A 81 0.80 -9.72 -0.97
C TYR A 81 -0.72 -9.82 -0.94
N MET A 82 -1.42 -9.07 -1.76
CA MET A 82 -2.87 -9.23 -1.91
C MET A 82 -3.23 -10.61 -2.49
N ARG A 83 -2.44 -11.15 -3.43
CA ARG A 83 -2.63 -12.52 -3.93
C ARG A 83 -2.48 -13.58 -2.83
N LEU A 84 -1.63 -13.35 -1.83
CA LEU A 84 -1.56 -14.22 -0.65
C LEU A 84 -2.84 -14.13 0.19
N ALA A 85 -3.39 -12.93 0.37
CA ALA A 85 -4.67 -12.75 1.06
C ALA A 85 -5.84 -13.39 0.27
N ILE A 86 -5.82 -13.29 -1.07
CA ILE A 86 -6.78 -13.97 -1.96
C ILE A 86 -6.70 -15.49 -1.79
N ALA A 87 -5.50 -16.06 -1.68
CA ALA A 87 -5.34 -17.49 -1.44
C ALA A 87 -5.95 -17.91 -0.09
N GLU A 88 -5.80 -17.10 0.96
CA GLU A 88 -6.48 -17.33 2.25
C GLU A 88 -8.02 -17.24 2.10
N ALA A 89 -8.54 -16.27 1.34
CA ALA A 89 -9.97 -16.17 1.08
C ALA A 89 -10.53 -17.39 0.34
N GLN A 90 -9.77 -17.99 -0.56
CA GLN A 90 -10.15 -19.24 -1.23
C GLN A 90 -10.18 -20.43 -0.28
N LEU A 91 -9.30 -20.49 0.72
CA LEU A 91 -9.36 -21.51 1.77
C LEU A 91 -10.65 -21.36 2.58
N ALA A 92 -11.01 -20.14 3.00
CA ALA A 92 -12.29 -19.87 3.66
C ALA A 92 -13.48 -20.37 2.82
N ALA A 93 -13.51 -20.05 1.52
CA ALA A 93 -14.58 -20.50 0.63
C ALA A 93 -14.69 -22.02 0.55
N ASN A 94 -13.57 -22.75 0.55
CA ASN A 94 -13.54 -24.21 0.51
C ASN A 94 -14.02 -24.83 1.84
N GLU A 95 -13.91 -24.10 2.94
CA GLU A 95 -14.36 -24.49 4.29
C GLU A 95 -15.79 -23.99 4.59
N ASP A 96 -16.47 -23.50 3.58
CA ASP A 96 -17.84 -22.96 3.66
C ASP A 96 -17.98 -21.67 4.50
N GLU A 97 -16.88 -21.02 4.76
CA GLU A 97 -16.77 -19.75 5.45
C GLU A 97 -16.88 -18.56 4.48
N VAL A 98 -17.29 -17.40 4.98
CA VAL A 98 -17.28 -16.15 4.18
C VAL A 98 -15.86 -15.89 3.67
N PRO A 99 -15.63 -15.76 2.35
CA PRO A 99 -14.29 -15.75 1.76
C PRO A 99 -13.53 -14.43 1.98
N VAL A 100 -13.09 -14.23 3.17
CA VAL A 100 -12.19 -13.12 3.56
C VAL A 100 -10.85 -13.71 3.97
N GLY A 101 -9.78 -13.18 3.40
CA GLY A 101 -8.41 -13.53 3.74
C GLY A 101 -7.62 -12.30 4.18
N ALA A 102 -6.70 -12.51 5.12
CA ALA A 102 -5.83 -11.47 5.63
C ALA A 102 -4.39 -11.95 5.79
N VAL A 103 -3.42 -11.10 5.44
CA VAL A 103 -2.00 -11.37 5.58
C VAL A 103 -1.30 -10.16 6.19
N VAL A 104 -0.47 -10.38 7.21
CA VAL A 104 0.34 -9.32 7.83
C VAL A 104 1.80 -9.47 7.43
N ILE A 105 2.36 -8.38 6.93
CA ILE A 105 3.75 -8.28 6.46
C ILE A 105 4.52 -7.34 7.38
N CYS A 106 5.71 -7.76 7.78
CA CYS A 106 6.69 -6.90 8.47
C CYS A 106 8.06 -7.11 7.85
N LYS A 107 8.71 -6.03 7.40
CA LYS A 107 10.05 -6.08 6.78
C LYS A 107 10.13 -7.16 5.69
N ASP A 108 9.19 -7.12 4.76
CA ASP A 108 9.04 -8.02 3.60
C ASP A 108 8.82 -9.51 3.96
N ARG A 109 8.54 -9.81 5.23
CA ARG A 109 8.21 -11.15 5.69
C ARG A 109 6.74 -11.27 6.05
N VAL A 110 6.13 -12.37 5.66
CA VAL A 110 4.80 -12.77 6.14
C VAL A 110 4.93 -13.23 7.58
N ILE A 111 4.27 -12.53 8.52
CA ILE A 111 4.31 -12.82 9.95
C ILE A 111 2.95 -13.23 10.52
N GLY A 112 1.89 -13.09 9.73
CA GLY A 112 0.55 -13.55 10.06
C GLY A 112 -0.22 -13.84 8.79
N ARG A 113 -0.97 -14.95 8.77
CA ARG A 113 -1.90 -15.33 7.69
C ARG A 113 -3.12 -15.93 8.33
N ALA A 114 -4.29 -15.57 7.84
CA ALA A 114 -5.54 -16.12 8.32
C ALA A 114 -6.66 -15.90 7.29
N HIS A 115 -7.71 -16.66 7.44
CA HIS A 115 -8.98 -16.50 6.76
C HIS A 115 -10.11 -16.52 7.77
N ASN A 116 -11.32 -16.19 7.33
CA ASN A 116 -12.50 -16.21 8.17
C ASN A 116 -12.76 -17.64 8.66
N MET A 117 -13.07 -17.79 9.96
CA MET A 117 -13.35 -19.07 10.64
C MET A 117 -14.50 -18.92 11.64
N THR A 118 -15.48 -18.07 11.34
CA THR A 118 -16.58 -17.76 12.27
C THR A 118 -17.45 -18.97 12.54
N GLU A 119 -17.73 -19.80 11.55
CA GLU A 119 -18.53 -21.02 11.68
C GLU A 119 -17.71 -22.14 12.32
N ALA A 120 -16.48 -22.37 11.84
CA ALA A 120 -15.61 -23.44 12.32
C ALA A 120 -15.24 -23.29 13.81
N LEU A 121 -15.03 -22.06 14.29
CA LEU A 121 -14.69 -21.76 15.70
C LEU A 121 -15.93 -21.42 16.53
N ASN A 122 -17.11 -21.32 15.92
CA ASN A 122 -18.33 -20.82 16.59
C ASN A 122 -18.07 -19.48 17.32
N ASP A 123 -17.33 -18.60 16.68
CA ASP A 123 -16.90 -17.32 17.23
C ASP A 123 -17.14 -16.18 16.22
N VAL A 124 -18.08 -15.30 16.54
CA VAL A 124 -18.44 -14.14 15.69
C VAL A 124 -17.30 -13.16 15.48
N THR A 125 -16.24 -13.26 16.27
CA THR A 125 -15.05 -12.40 16.16
C THR A 125 -13.92 -13.03 15.35
N ALA A 126 -14.02 -14.32 14.96
CA ALA A 126 -13.00 -15.04 14.24
C ALA A 126 -12.86 -14.62 12.76
N HIS A 127 -12.88 -13.31 12.51
CA HIS A 127 -12.60 -12.74 11.19
C HIS A 127 -11.13 -12.90 10.83
N ALA A 128 -10.84 -12.93 9.53
CA ALA A 128 -9.48 -13.07 9.00
C ALA A 128 -8.50 -12.05 9.60
N GLU A 129 -8.91 -10.80 9.70
CA GLU A 129 -8.09 -9.70 10.22
C GLU A 129 -7.75 -9.91 11.70
N MET A 130 -8.73 -10.33 12.52
CA MET A 130 -8.55 -10.56 13.95
C MET A 130 -7.50 -11.64 14.18
N GLN A 131 -7.61 -12.75 13.48
CA GLN A 131 -6.69 -13.87 13.57
C GLN A 131 -5.29 -13.51 13.05
N ALA A 132 -5.21 -12.79 11.90
CA ALA A 132 -3.93 -12.35 11.34
C ALA A 132 -3.20 -11.37 12.27
N ILE A 133 -3.92 -10.43 12.93
CA ILE A 133 -3.36 -9.51 13.93
C ILE A 133 -2.83 -10.30 15.13
N THR A 134 -3.61 -11.27 15.63
CA THR A 134 -3.18 -12.11 16.76
C THR A 134 -1.93 -12.92 16.42
N ALA A 135 -1.89 -13.54 15.24
CA ALA A 135 -0.73 -14.29 14.77
C ALA A 135 0.52 -13.39 14.65
N ALA A 136 0.36 -12.19 14.08
CA ALA A 136 1.46 -11.24 13.93
C ALA A 136 1.98 -10.71 15.28
N ALA A 137 1.07 -10.40 16.22
CA ALA A 137 1.42 -9.98 17.57
C ALA A 137 2.20 -11.08 18.32
N ASN A 138 1.77 -12.32 18.19
CA ASN A 138 2.48 -13.47 18.78
C ASN A 138 3.87 -13.66 18.15
N TYR A 139 3.98 -13.54 16.82
CA TYR A 139 5.25 -13.66 16.12
C TYR A 139 6.28 -12.61 16.57
N LEU A 140 5.84 -11.38 16.79
CA LEU A 140 6.70 -10.26 17.20
C LEU A 140 6.90 -10.18 18.73
N GLY A 141 6.12 -10.92 19.51
CA GLY A 141 6.12 -10.82 20.97
C GLY A 141 5.64 -9.46 21.47
N GLY A 142 4.80 -8.77 20.70
CA GLY A 142 4.33 -7.42 21.03
C GLY A 142 2.98 -7.07 20.37
N LYS A 143 2.16 -6.27 21.07
CA LYS A 143 0.80 -5.93 20.65
C LYS A 143 0.71 -4.78 19.62
N TYR A 144 1.78 -4.02 19.44
CA TYR A 144 1.81 -2.88 18.49
C TYR A 144 2.52 -3.26 17.21
N LEU A 145 1.83 -3.06 16.08
CA LEU A 145 2.25 -3.50 14.75
C LEU A 145 2.59 -2.29 13.85
N THR A 146 3.29 -1.31 14.42
CA THR A 146 3.55 0.00 13.80
C THR A 146 4.40 -0.08 12.52
N GLU A 147 5.25 -1.10 12.39
CA GLU A 147 6.07 -1.33 11.19
C GLU A 147 5.46 -2.38 10.24
N CYS A 148 4.22 -2.82 10.51
CA CYS A 148 3.57 -3.86 9.74
C CYS A 148 2.55 -3.29 8.76
N THR A 149 2.31 -4.04 7.70
CA THR A 149 1.22 -3.81 6.75
C THR A 149 0.27 -5.02 6.79
N ILE A 150 -1.02 -4.76 6.92
CA ILE A 150 -2.05 -5.78 6.77
C ILE A 150 -2.70 -5.66 5.39
N TYR A 151 -2.81 -6.78 4.68
CA TYR A 151 -3.52 -6.93 3.41
C TYR A 151 -4.78 -7.72 3.66
N VAL A 152 -5.93 -7.21 3.23
CA VAL A 152 -7.24 -7.83 3.42
C VAL A 152 -8.00 -7.82 2.10
N THR A 153 -8.62 -8.93 1.73
CA THR A 153 -9.35 -9.03 0.46
C THR A 153 -10.57 -8.12 0.38
N VAL A 154 -11.19 -7.80 1.52
CA VAL A 154 -12.37 -6.94 1.63
C VAL A 154 -12.11 -5.82 2.63
N GLU A 155 -12.71 -4.66 2.40
CA GLU A 155 -12.67 -3.54 3.35
C GLU A 155 -13.05 -4.00 4.76
N PRO A 156 -12.20 -3.77 5.77
CA PRO A 156 -12.46 -4.22 7.13
C PRO A 156 -13.80 -3.69 7.69
N CYS A 157 -14.51 -4.54 8.40
CA CYS A 157 -15.69 -4.13 9.15
C CYS A 157 -15.33 -3.26 10.35
N TYR A 158 -16.31 -2.73 11.06
CA TYR A 158 -16.11 -1.83 12.22
C TYR A 158 -15.28 -2.45 13.34
N MET A 159 -15.51 -3.73 13.63
CA MET A 159 -14.76 -4.48 14.65
C MET A 159 -13.28 -4.61 14.26
N CYS A 160 -13.02 -5.08 13.04
CA CYS A 160 -11.66 -5.31 12.55
C CYS A 160 -10.88 -4.01 12.38
N ALA A 161 -11.54 -2.95 11.88
CA ALA A 161 -10.90 -1.64 11.78
C ALA A 161 -10.55 -1.06 13.17
N GLY A 162 -11.37 -1.31 14.17
CA GLY A 162 -11.06 -0.99 15.58
C GLY A 162 -9.81 -1.76 16.06
N ALA A 163 -9.72 -3.06 15.78
CA ALA A 163 -8.56 -3.86 16.14
C ALA A 163 -7.28 -3.41 15.42
N ILE A 164 -7.37 -3.08 14.13
CA ILE A 164 -6.29 -2.48 13.34
C ILE A 164 -5.84 -1.16 13.97
N GLY A 165 -6.78 -0.32 14.40
CA GLY A 165 -6.48 0.93 15.10
C GLY A 165 -5.79 0.72 16.44
N TRP A 166 -6.30 -0.19 17.28
CA TRP A 166 -5.71 -0.50 18.59
C TRP A 166 -4.35 -1.17 18.50
N SER A 167 -4.11 -1.98 17.49
CA SER A 167 -2.77 -2.55 17.21
C SER A 167 -1.78 -1.52 16.65
N GLN A 168 -2.23 -0.28 16.39
CA GLN A 168 -1.44 0.77 15.76
C GLN A 168 -0.78 0.30 14.44
N MET A 169 -1.52 -0.47 13.65
CA MET A 169 -1.03 -1.00 12.38
C MET A 169 -0.48 0.12 11.51
N GLY A 170 0.76 -0.03 11.01
CA GLY A 170 1.41 1.00 10.21
C GLY A 170 0.71 1.26 8.88
N ARG A 171 0.21 0.20 8.22
CA ARG A 171 -0.50 0.32 6.95
C ARG A 171 -1.61 -0.72 6.81
N LEU A 172 -2.73 -0.29 6.24
CA LEU A 172 -3.84 -1.13 5.79
C LEU A 172 -3.92 -1.08 4.27
N VAL A 173 -3.96 -2.26 3.64
CA VAL A 173 -4.21 -2.42 2.21
C VAL A 173 -5.41 -3.34 2.03
N TYR A 174 -6.43 -2.90 1.27
CA TYR A 174 -7.57 -3.77 1.01
C TYR A 174 -7.97 -3.79 -0.46
N GLY A 175 -8.61 -4.90 -0.85
CA GLY A 175 -9.09 -5.15 -2.20
C GLY A 175 -10.46 -4.53 -2.44
N ALA A 176 -11.52 -5.32 -2.31
CA ALA A 176 -12.88 -4.88 -2.56
C ALA A 176 -13.43 -3.99 -1.44
N GLY A 177 -14.19 -2.96 -1.81
CA GLY A 177 -14.94 -2.14 -0.83
C GLY A 177 -16.16 -2.87 -0.27
N ASP A 178 -16.54 -2.57 0.98
CA ASP A 178 -17.80 -3.05 1.57
C ASP A 178 -18.80 -1.91 1.72
N PRO A 179 -19.78 -1.78 0.80
CA PRO A 179 -20.76 -0.72 0.85
C PRO A 179 -21.76 -0.85 2.01
N LYS A 180 -21.77 -1.97 2.73
CA LYS A 180 -22.71 -2.21 3.83
C LYS A 180 -22.08 -1.99 5.20
N ARG A 181 -20.91 -2.55 5.47
CA ARG A 181 -20.28 -2.62 6.78
C ARG A 181 -18.83 -2.09 6.81
N GLY A 182 -18.31 -1.58 5.69
CA GLY A 182 -16.97 -1.03 5.59
C GLY A 182 -16.74 0.13 6.56
N TYR A 183 -15.58 0.16 7.19
CA TYR A 183 -15.22 1.14 8.22
C TYR A 183 -15.20 2.59 7.71
N THR A 184 -15.06 2.81 6.41
CA THR A 184 -15.09 4.17 5.83
C THR A 184 -16.40 4.92 6.05
N LYS A 185 -17.45 4.21 6.46
CA LYS A 185 -18.73 4.81 6.86
C LYS A 185 -18.72 5.40 8.26
N LEU A 186 -17.72 5.10 9.07
CA LEU A 186 -17.61 5.63 10.43
C LEU A 186 -16.92 6.99 10.45
N THR A 187 -17.48 7.89 11.24
CA THR A 187 -16.88 9.20 11.54
C THR A 187 -16.94 9.42 13.05
N PRO A 188 -15.79 9.61 13.72
CA PRO A 188 -14.42 9.57 13.20
C PRO A 188 -13.98 8.16 12.78
N SER A 189 -12.92 8.07 11.94
CA SER A 189 -12.33 6.78 11.56
C SER A 189 -11.82 6.01 12.79
N PRO A 190 -12.08 4.69 12.89
CA PRO A 190 -11.58 3.86 13.98
C PRO A 190 -10.08 3.52 13.85
N LEU A 191 -9.47 3.80 12.71
CA LEU A 191 -8.04 3.55 12.50
C LEU A 191 -7.17 4.51 13.31
N HIS A 192 -5.96 4.06 13.64
CA HIS A 192 -4.98 4.94 14.26
C HIS A 192 -4.60 6.10 13.32
N PRO A 193 -4.45 7.35 13.78
CA PRO A 193 -4.21 8.51 12.91
C PRO A 193 -2.96 8.43 12.02
N LYS A 194 -2.00 7.58 12.38
CA LYS A 194 -0.77 7.35 11.61
C LYS A 194 -0.90 6.18 10.62
N THR A 195 -1.96 5.41 10.66
CA THR A 195 -2.17 4.28 9.74
C THR A 195 -2.34 4.79 8.32
N GLN A 196 -1.47 4.37 7.42
CA GLN A 196 -1.60 4.64 5.99
C GLN A 196 -2.62 3.67 5.38
N VAL A 197 -3.43 4.15 4.44
CA VAL A 197 -4.44 3.31 3.79
C VAL A 197 -4.22 3.31 2.28
N THR A 198 -4.24 2.11 1.70
CA THR A 198 -4.32 1.90 0.24
C THR A 198 -5.52 0.99 -0.05
N ALA A 199 -6.41 1.46 -0.90
CA ALA A 199 -7.62 0.73 -1.27
C ALA A 199 -7.54 0.22 -2.70
N ARG A 200 -8.39 -0.77 -3.04
CA ARG A 200 -8.66 -1.24 -4.39
C ARG A 200 -7.49 -1.96 -5.07
N ILE A 201 -6.68 -2.65 -4.30
CA ILE A 201 -5.65 -3.52 -4.87
C ILE A 201 -6.29 -4.86 -5.26
N LEU A 202 -6.27 -5.21 -6.55
CA LEU A 202 -6.96 -6.37 -7.14
C LEU A 202 -8.46 -6.39 -6.77
N GLU A 203 -9.12 -5.23 -6.82
CA GLU A 203 -10.51 -5.03 -6.39
C GLU A 203 -11.46 -6.01 -7.06
N GLU A 204 -11.35 -6.17 -8.39
CA GLU A 204 -12.24 -7.04 -9.17
C GLU A 204 -12.09 -8.51 -8.77
N GLU A 205 -10.85 -9.00 -8.61
CA GLU A 205 -10.58 -10.38 -8.20
C GLU A 205 -11.13 -10.65 -6.78
N CYS A 206 -10.93 -9.73 -5.86
CA CYS A 206 -11.45 -9.82 -4.49
C CYS A 206 -12.99 -9.80 -4.45
N ALA A 207 -13.62 -8.91 -5.21
CA ALA A 207 -15.08 -8.81 -5.28
C ALA A 207 -15.71 -10.04 -5.91
N GLU A 208 -15.07 -10.64 -6.91
CA GLU A 208 -15.57 -11.82 -7.62
C GLU A 208 -15.65 -13.04 -6.69
N ILE A 209 -14.66 -13.27 -5.85
CA ILE A 209 -14.66 -14.39 -4.88
C ILE A 209 -15.86 -14.26 -3.94
N MET A 210 -16.11 -13.07 -3.38
CA MET A 210 -17.26 -12.80 -2.52
C MET A 210 -18.58 -13.02 -3.26
N LYS A 211 -18.70 -12.51 -4.47
CA LYS A 211 -19.90 -12.64 -5.29
C LYS A 211 -20.21 -14.10 -5.60
N ASN A 212 -19.22 -14.88 -6.02
CA ASN A 212 -19.39 -16.29 -6.39
C ASN A 212 -19.84 -17.13 -5.18
N PHE A 213 -19.25 -16.88 -4.01
CA PHE A 213 -19.66 -17.54 -2.77
C PHE A 213 -21.13 -17.30 -2.44
N PHE A 214 -21.61 -16.06 -2.47
CA PHE A 214 -23.02 -15.79 -2.16
C PHE A 214 -23.99 -16.21 -3.27
N ILE A 215 -23.54 -16.36 -4.51
CA ILE A 215 -24.35 -16.96 -5.59
C ILE A 215 -24.56 -18.45 -5.31
N SER A 216 -23.52 -19.17 -4.90
CA SER A 216 -23.60 -20.61 -4.60
C SER A 216 -24.47 -20.95 -3.38
N LYS A 217 -24.75 -19.96 -2.52
CA LYS A 217 -25.58 -20.10 -1.31
C LYS A 217 -27.07 -19.77 -1.51
N ARG A 218 -27.48 -19.39 -2.71
CA ARG A 218 -28.87 -19.08 -3.06
C ARG A 218 -29.56 -20.25 -3.73
#